data_8b24810adc522e06cd560b85c7ef8065
#
_entry.id   8b24810adc522e06cd560b85c7ef8065
#
_cell.length_a   1.000
_cell.length_b   1.000
_cell.length_c   1.000
_cell.angle_alpha   90.00
_cell.angle_beta   90.00
_cell.angle_gamma   90.00
#
_symmetry.space_group_name_H-M   'P 1'
#
loop_
_entity.id
_entity.type
_entity.pdbx_description
1 polymer ?
#
loop_
_entity_poly.entity_id
_entity_poly.type
_entity_poly.pdbx_seq_one_letter_code
_entity_poly.pdbx_strand_id
1 'polypeptide(L)'
;MMIYFTQGLSDYFSKHNMSIKAVSLHPGIVNTEFMNFYDSDVFSRIIFKIIYPFFKLCTKNTEEGAQTQLYLCYLDYAELASGRYYADCKFEKLSKTAQDLNLGKIFMNFTIEKLSERLPQYESEFKKYINTEVN
;
A
#
# COMPACT_ATOMS: atom_id res chain seq x y z
N MET A 1 -2.28 -6.98 0.94
CA MET A 1 -1.64 -7.19 -0.37
C MET A 1 -0.50 -6.22 -0.61
N MET A 2 -0.71 -4.89 -0.64
CA MET A 2 0.37 -3.91 -0.87
C MET A 2 1.54 -4.02 0.12
N ILE A 3 1.28 -4.35 1.39
CA ILE A 3 2.32 -4.52 2.41
C ILE A 3 3.29 -5.65 2.02
N TYR A 4 2.78 -6.82 1.63
CA TYR A 4 3.62 -7.94 1.20
C TYR A 4 4.43 -7.63 -0.06
N PHE A 5 3.81 -6.93 -1.01
CA PHE A 5 4.51 -6.47 -2.21
C PHE A 5 5.67 -5.53 -1.87
N THR A 6 5.44 -4.57 -0.97
CA THR A 6 6.47 -3.64 -0.51
C THR A 6 7.61 -4.35 0.23
N GLN A 7 7.28 -5.33 1.08
CA GLN A 7 8.28 -6.14 1.78
C GLN A 7 9.13 -6.95 0.79
N GLY A 8 8.50 -7.58 -0.21
CA GLY A 8 9.20 -8.32 -1.25
C GLY A 8 10.11 -7.43 -2.10
N LEU A 9 9.65 -6.24 -2.51
CA LEU A 9 10.49 -5.27 -3.21
C LEU A 9 11.68 -4.81 -2.36
N SER A 10 11.45 -4.55 -1.07
CA SER A 10 12.50 -4.15 -0.14
C SER A 10 13.58 -5.22 0.01
N ASP A 11 13.18 -6.48 0.11
CA ASP A 11 14.09 -7.63 0.19
C ASP A 11 14.90 -7.76 -1.12
N TYR A 12 14.23 -7.67 -2.26
CA TYR A 12 14.87 -7.69 -3.58
C TYR A 12 15.93 -6.58 -3.73
N PHE A 13 15.57 -5.33 -3.41
CA PHE A 13 16.51 -4.21 -3.52
C PHE A 13 17.72 -4.38 -2.60
N SER A 14 17.51 -4.87 -1.39
CA SER A 14 18.59 -5.18 -0.43
C SER A 14 19.52 -6.26 -0.96
N LYS A 15 19.01 -7.37 -1.46
CA LYS A 15 19.80 -8.49 -2.00
C LYS A 15 20.65 -8.09 -3.21
N HIS A 16 20.15 -7.16 -4.02
CA HIS A 16 20.88 -6.66 -5.21
C HIS A 16 21.71 -5.41 -4.94
N ASN A 17 21.90 -5.01 -3.67
CA ASN A 17 22.62 -3.81 -3.27
C ASN A 17 22.16 -2.54 -3.99
N MET A 18 20.83 -2.43 -4.23
CA MET A 18 20.23 -1.27 -4.86
C MET A 18 19.96 -0.17 -3.83
N SER A 19 20.38 1.06 -4.14
CA SER A 19 20.09 2.24 -3.30
C SER A 19 18.64 2.72 -3.47
N ILE A 20 17.68 1.80 -3.32
CA ILE A 20 16.24 2.05 -3.45
C ILE A 20 15.54 1.56 -2.19
N LYS A 21 14.62 2.34 -1.69
CA LYS A 21 13.76 1.96 -0.57
C LYS A 21 12.30 1.92 -1.01
N ALA A 22 11.58 0.87 -0.63
CA ALA A 22 10.15 0.73 -0.86
C ALA A 22 9.41 0.79 0.48
N VAL A 23 8.37 1.60 0.55
CA VAL A 23 7.50 1.71 1.71
C VAL A 23 6.04 1.66 1.29
N SER A 24 5.18 1.18 2.18
CA SER A 24 3.73 1.24 2.00
C SER A 24 3.14 2.22 3.01
N LEU A 25 2.06 2.87 2.61
CA LEU A 25 1.36 3.81 3.48
C LEU A 25 -0.15 3.67 3.36
N HIS A 26 -0.86 4.20 4.34
CA HIS A 26 -2.32 4.38 4.33
C HIS A 26 -2.64 5.85 4.60
N PRO A 27 -3.41 6.52 3.75
CA PRO A 27 -3.76 7.93 3.92
C PRO A 27 -4.82 8.17 5.01
N GLY A 28 -5.41 7.11 5.55
CA GLY A 28 -6.62 7.20 6.37
C GLY A 28 -7.90 7.14 5.52
N ILE A 29 -9.04 7.36 6.15
CA ILE A 29 -10.33 7.50 5.46
C ILE A 29 -10.45 8.96 5.01
N VAL A 30 -10.25 9.19 3.71
CA VAL A 30 -10.30 10.53 3.12
C VAL A 30 -11.66 10.78 2.52
N ASN A 31 -12.28 11.89 2.90
CA ASN A 31 -13.53 12.35 2.30
C ASN A 31 -13.25 12.93 0.91
N THR A 32 -13.33 12.09 -0.10
CA THR A 32 -13.20 12.47 -1.51
C THR A 32 -14.58 12.52 -2.17
N GLU A 33 -14.65 13.04 -3.40
CA GLU A 33 -15.87 13.03 -4.23
C GLU A 33 -16.42 11.62 -4.50
N PHE A 34 -15.66 10.56 -4.20
CA PHE A 34 -16.13 9.18 -4.22
C PHE A 34 -17.38 8.97 -3.35
N MET A 35 -17.61 9.83 -2.35
CA MET A 35 -18.80 9.82 -1.52
C MET A 35 -20.04 10.41 -2.25
N ASN A 36 -19.88 11.00 -3.43
CA ASN A 36 -20.99 11.50 -4.24
C ASN A 36 -21.72 10.40 -5.05
N PHE A 37 -21.35 9.11 -4.84
CA PHE A 37 -22.02 7.96 -5.47
C PHE A 37 -23.47 7.72 -4.98
N TYR A 38 -24.06 8.70 -4.32
CA TYR A 38 -25.43 8.59 -3.82
C TYR A 38 -26.49 9.01 -4.86
N ASP A 39 -26.52 8.27 -5.97
CA ASP A 39 -27.65 8.28 -6.89
C ASP A 39 -28.66 7.16 -6.59
N SER A 40 -28.85 6.86 -5.31
CA SER A 40 -29.81 5.89 -4.84
C SER A 40 -31.10 6.57 -4.38
N ASP A 41 -32.11 5.78 -4.15
CA ASP A 41 -33.47 6.15 -3.79
C ASP A 41 -33.58 7.19 -2.65
N VAL A 42 -34.71 7.85 -2.57
CA VAL A 42 -34.99 8.97 -1.64
C VAL A 42 -34.72 8.60 -0.17
N PHE A 43 -35.00 7.34 0.23
CA PHE A 43 -34.81 6.86 1.58
C PHE A 43 -33.33 6.83 1.97
N SER A 44 -32.46 6.31 1.10
CA SER A 44 -31.01 6.30 1.30
C SER A 44 -30.43 7.69 1.44
N ARG A 45 -30.94 8.65 0.66
CA ARG A 45 -30.52 10.06 0.75
C ARG A 45 -30.86 10.71 2.09
N ILE A 46 -32.01 10.38 2.68
CA ILE A 46 -32.40 10.89 4.00
C ILE A 46 -31.48 10.33 5.08
N ILE A 47 -31.24 9.01 5.08
CA ILE A 47 -30.34 8.36 6.03
C ILE A 47 -28.94 8.95 5.92
N PHE A 48 -28.45 9.13 4.70
CA PHE A 48 -27.12 9.70 4.50
C PHE A 48 -27.00 11.15 5.01
N LYS A 49 -28.01 11.98 4.83
CA LYS A 49 -28.04 13.33 5.40
C LYS A 49 -27.89 13.35 6.93
N ILE A 50 -28.45 12.35 7.61
CA ILE A 50 -28.36 12.24 9.07
C ILE A 50 -26.96 11.74 9.49
N ILE A 51 -26.40 10.77 8.77
CA ILE A 51 -25.13 10.11 9.13
C ILE A 51 -23.91 10.93 8.68
N TYR A 52 -24.02 11.66 7.55
CA TYR A 52 -22.91 12.39 6.95
C TYR A 52 -22.17 13.37 7.87
N PRO A 53 -22.84 14.18 8.73
CA PRO A 53 -22.12 15.06 9.66
C PRO A 53 -21.21 14.29 10.63
N PHE A 54 -21.68 13.13 11.12
CA PHE A 54 -20.87 12.26 11.99
C PHE A 54 -19.73 11.60 11.22
N PHE A 55 -19.99 11.16 10.00
CA PHE A 55 -18.98 10.59 9.11
C PHE A 55 -17.88 11.61 8.80
N LYS A 56 -18.25 12.87 8.53
CA LYS A 56 -17.31 13.96 8.28
C LYS A 56 -16.36 14.22 9.45
N LEU A 57 -16.82 14.02 10.69
CA LEU A 57 -15.96 14.15 11.89
C LEU A 57 -14.92 13.02 11.98
N CYS A 58 -15.19 11.86 11.38
CA CYS A 58 -14.30 10.69 11.42
C CYS A 58 -13.40 10.56 10.18
N THR A 59 -13.56 11.44 9.18
CA THR A 59 -12.81 11.39 7.93
C THR A 59 -11.84 12.57 7.82
N LYS A 60 -10.73 12.32 7.17
CA LYS A 60 -9.75 13.35 6.81
C LYS A 60 -10.21 14.11 5.58
N ASN A 61 -9.83 15.38 5.48
CA ASN A 61 -9.90 16.10 4.23
C ASN A 61 -8.76 15.65 3.28
N THR A 62 -8.74 16.12 2.04
CA THR A 62 -7.73 15.74 1.03
C THR A 62 -6.32 16.16 1.42
N GLU A 63 -6.15 17.30 2.06
CA GLU A 63 -4.86 17.78 2.54
C GLU A 63 -4.33 16.92 3.70
N GLU A 64 -5.19 16.60 4.66
CA GLU A 64 -4.86 15.69 5.76
C GLU A 64 -4.54 14.27 5.25
N GLY A 65 -5.26 13.80 4.22
CA GLY A 65 -4.99 12.53 3.55
C GLY A 65 -3.64 12.47 2.87
N ALA A 66 -3.15 13.59 2.33
CA ALA A 66 -1.86 13.68 1.68
C ALA A 66 -0.67 13.76 2.66
N GLN A 67 -0.89 14.08 3.92
CA GLN A 67 0.18 14.34 4.90
C GLN A 67 1.16 13.17 5.05
N THR A 68 0.68 11.93 5.08
CA THR A 68 1.58 10.77 5.22
C THR A 68 2.48 10.59 4.00
N GLN A 69 1.98 10.85 2.79
CA GLN A 69 2.81 10.83 1.57
C GLN A 69 3.86 11.94 1.60
N LEU A 70 3.44 13.16 1.92
CA LEU A 70 4.36 14.31 2.03
C LEU A 70 5.42 14.07 3.11
N TYR A 71 5.03 13.58 4.28
CA TYR A 71 5.96 13.21 5.34
C TYR A 71 7.05 12.25 4.83
N LEU A 72 6.67 11.19 4.12
CA LEU A 72 7.63 10.21 3.59
C LEU A 72 8.51 10.77 2.46
N CYS A 73 8.00 11.73 1.67
CA CYS A 73 8.79 12.42 0.65
C CYS A 73 9.84 13.38 1.25
N TYR A 74 9.57 13.95 2.43
CA TYR A 74 10.49 14.86 3.11
C TYR A 74 11.40 14.18 4.14
N LEU A 75 11.14 12.91 4.45
CA LEU A 75 11.97 12.14 5.38
C LEU A 75 13.34 11.86 4.77
N ASP A 76 14.38 12.05 5.54
CA ASP A 76 15.73 11.72 5.08
C ASP A 76 15.86 10.25 4.68
N TYR A 77 16.61 10.00 3.61
CA TYR A 77 16.81 8.63 3.12
C TYR A 77 17.35 7.69 4.20
N ALA A 78 18.22 8.18 5.11
CA ALA A 78 18.76 7.38 6.20
C ALA A 78 17.68 6.95 7.22
N GLU A 79 16.70 7.81 7.47
CA GLU A 79 15.62 7.56 8.43
C GLU A 79 14.49 6.71 7.85
N LEU A 80 14.32 6.73 6.52
CA LEU A 80 13.30 5.95 5.85
C LEU A 80 13.60 4.45 5.95
N ALA A 81 12.80 3.70 6.71
CA ALA A 81 12.95 2.26 6.84
C ALA A 81 12.23 1.52 5.69
N SER A 82 13.01 0.88 4.80
CA SER A 82 12.46 0.10 3.68
C SER A 82 11.65 -1.12 4.17
N GLY A 83 10.63 -1.50 3.42
CA GLY A 83 9.74 -2.62 3.73
C GLY A 83 8.71 -2.32 4.83
N ARG A 84 8.67 -1.08 5.34
CA ARG A 84 7.78 -0.70 6.43
C ARG A 84 6.46 -0.10 5.95
N TYR A 85 5.50 -0.11 6.87
CA TYR A 85 4.17 0.44 6.68
C TYR A 85 3.98 1.68 7.54
N TYR A 86 3.45 2.74 6.94
CA TYR A 86 3.25 4.03 7.59
C TYR A 86 1.78 4.45 7.54
N ALA A 87 1.30 5.00 8.64
CA ALA A 87 0.00 5.66 8.75
C ALA A 87 0.13 6.86 9.68
N ASP A 88 -0.64 7.91 9.44
CA ASP A 88 -0.66 9.12 10.27
C ASP A 88 0.75 9.69 10.55
N CYS A 89 1.57 9.79 9.50
CA CYS A 89 2.96 10.30 9.55
C CYS A 89 3.88 9.56 10.53
N LYS A 90 3.64 8.30 10.80
CA LYS A 90 4.47 7.47 11.69
C LYS A 90 4.53 6.03 11.22
N PHE A 91 5.55 5.32 11.68
CA PHE A 91 5.62 3.87 11.54
C PHE A 91 4.46 3.21 12.28
N GLU A 92 3.75 2.32 11.59
CA GLU A 92 2.64 1.58 12.16
C GLU A 92 2.98 0.09 12.26
N LYS A 93 2.62 -0.51 13.41
CA LYS A 93 2.87 -1.92 13.66
C LYS A 93 1.89 -2.78 12.84
N LEU A 94 2.44 -3.69 12.06
CA LEU A 94 1.65 -4.63 11.28
C LEU A 94 0.93 -5.66 12.16
N SER A 95 -0.22 -6.13 11.71
CA SER A 95 -0.88 -7.31 12.29
C SER A 95 0.02 -8.54 12.19
N LYS A 96 -0.22 -9.55 13.04
CA LYS A 96 0.55 -10.82 13.02
C LYS A 96 0.55 -11.48 11.64
N THR A 97 -0.59 -11.47 10.95
CA THR A 97 -0.70 -12.01 9.59
C THR A 97 0.18 -11.24 8.60
N ALA A 98 0.17 -9.90 8.65
CA ALA A 98 0.96 -9.06 7.75
C ALA A 98 2.48 -9.11 8.04
N GLN A 99 2.89 -9.71 9.16
CA GLN A 99 4.28 -9.97 9.51
C GLN A 99 4.78 -11.34 9.00
N ASP A 100 3.90 -12.19 8.48
CA ASP A 100 4.24 -13.52 8.00
C ASP A 100 5.00 -13.43 6.67
N LEU A 101 6.31 -13.65 6.73
CA LEU A 101 7.21 -13.62 5.57
C LEU A 101 6.90 -14.72 4.55
N ASN A 102 6.36 -15.87 4.99
CA ASN A 102 5.99 -16.95 4.07
C ASN A 102 4.80 -16.53 3.20
N LEU A 103 3.80 -15.91 3.79
CA LEU A 103 2.68 -15.34 3.02
C LEU A 103 3.16 -14.25 2.06
N GLY A 104 4.14 -13.45 2.47
CA GLY A 104 4.79 -12.45 1.61
C GLY A 104 5.43 -13.09 0.38
N LYS A 105 6.21 -14.15 0.55
CA LYS A 105 6.84 -14.89 -0.55
C LYS A 105 5.82 -15.52 -1.49
N ILE A 106 4.81 -16.19 -0.96
CA ILE A 106 3.73 -16.79 -1.74
C ILE A 106 3.04 -15.72 -2.59
N PHE A 107 2.73 -14.57 -1.99
CA PHE A 107 2.11 -13.46 -2.68
C PHE A 107 2.99 -12.87 -3.79
N MET A 108 4.29 -12.71 -3.54
CA MET A 108 5.24 -12.22 -4.56
C MET A 108 5.34 -13.20 -5.73
N ASN A 109 5.50 -14.49 -5.48
CA ASN A 109 5.56 -15.51 -6.53
C ASN A 109 4.29 -15.52 -7.38
N PHE A 110 3.11 -15.49 -6.75
CA PHE A 110 1.84 -15.38 -7.44
C PHE A 110 1.75 -14.09 -8.29
N THR A 111 2.20 -12.97 -7.75
CA THR A 111 2.19 -11.68 -8.46
C THR A 111 3.07 -11.75 -9.71
N ILE A 112 4.28 -12.31 -9.59
CA ILE A 112 5.23 -12.43 -10.71
C ILE A 112 4.68 -13.38 -11.77
N GLU A 113 4.10 -14.51 -11.37
CA GLU A 113 3.43 -15.44 -12.29
C GLU A 113 2.35 -14.72 -13.11
N LYS A 114 1.48 -13.97 -12.44
CA LYS A 114 0.41 -13.22 -13.12
C LYS A 114 0.92 -12.08 -14.00
N LEU A 115 2.01 -11.44 -13.61
CA LEU A 115 2.66 -10.43 -14.46
C LEU A 115 3.31 -11.08 -15.70
N SER A 116 3.96 -12.23 -15.56
CA SER A 116 4.56 -12.96 -16.68
C SER A 116 3.50 -13.41 -17.69
N GLU A 117 2.34 -13.84 -17.24
CA GLU A 117 1.20 -14.17 -18.12
C GLU A 117 0.68 -12.94 -18.90
N ARG A 118 0.66 -11.79 -18.27
CA ARG A 118 0.13 -10.55 -18.86
C ARG A 118 1.14 -9.76 -19.69
N LEU A 119 2.42 -9.90 -19.37
CA LEU A 119 3.54 -9.16 -19.94
C LEU A 119 4.65 -10.11 -20.37
N PRO A 120 4.42 -11.00 -21.34
CA PRO A 120 5.38 -12.05 -21.74
C PRO A 120 6.71 -11.50 -22.23
N GLN A 121 6.76 -10.25 -22.73
CA GLN A 121 8.00 -9.59 -23.15
C GLN A 121 9.00 -9.37 -22.01
N TYR A 122 8.54 -9.38 -20.75
CA TYR A 122 9.38 -9.22 -19.54
C TYR A 122 9.56 -10.53 -18.74
N GLU A 123 9.12 -11.66 -19.29
CA GLU A 123 9.16 -12.95 -18.59
C GLU A 123 10.56 -13.35 -18.11
N SER A 124 11.59 -13.08 -18.93
CA SER A 124 12.99 -13.37 -18.57
C SER A 124 13.48 -12.56 -17.37
N GLU A 125 13.01 -11.33 -17.19
CA GLU A 125 13.35 -10.46 -16.09
C GLU A 125 12.61 -10.90 -14.82
N PHE A 126 11.34 -11.27 -14.93
CA PHE A 126 10.56 -11.80 -13.82
C PHE A 126 11.10 -13.15 -13.31
N LYS A 127 11.57 -14.03 -14.21
CA LYS A 127 12.22 -15.30 -13.83
C LYS A 127 13.53 -15.11 -13.07
N LYS A 128 14.31 -14.08 -13.40
CA LYS A 128 15.50 -13.71 -12.59
C LYS A 128 15.12 -13.43 -11.14
N TYR A 129 14.02 -12.71 -10.92
CA TYR A 129 13.53 -12.44 -9.56
C TYR A 129 13.24 -13.73 -8.79
N ILE A 130 12.48 -14.65 -9.37
CA ILE A 130 12.11 -15.92 -8.71
C ILE A 130 13.36 -16.76 -8.39
N ASN A 131 14.28 -16.89 -9.32
CA ASN A 131 15.48 -17.73 -9.16
C ASN A 131 16.44 -17.18 -8.08
N THR A 132 16.40 -15.90 -7.79
CA THR A 132 17.21 -15.29 -6.72
C THR A 132 16.63 -15.57 -5.34
N GLU A 133 15.36 -15.96 -5.24
CA GLU A 133 14.67 -16.29 -3.98
C GLU A 133 14.81 -17.78 -3.58
N VAL A 134 15.26 -18.66 -4.50
CA VAL A 134 15.32 -20.12 -4.29
C VAL A 134 16.69 -20.57 -3.79
N ASN A 135 17.70 -19.72 -3.86
CA ASN A 135 19.06 -19.94 -3.36
C ASN A 135 19.31 -19.08 -2.12
#